data_978dca7461a9807dd0babd891031b84a
#
_entry.id   978dca7461a9807dd0babd891031b84a
#
_cell.length_a   1.000
_cell.length_b   1.000
_cell.length_c   1.000
_cell.angle_alpha   90.00
_cell.angle_beta   90.00
_cell.angle_gamma   90.00
#
_symmetry.space_group_name_H-M   'P 1'
#
loop_
_entity.id
_entity.type
_entity.pdbx_description
1 polymer ?
#
loop_
_entity_poly.entity_id
_entity_poly.type
_entity_poly.pdbx_seq_one_letter_code
_entity_poly.pdbx_strand_id
1 'polypeptide(L)'
;MKLLKKIWNRVFIDGLSGMALGLFATLIIGTIMEQIGSFVPGKAGMYIKLFASAAKYMTGAGIGVGVASKFKVAPLVTVSAGVTGMVGAYASKILSGSFLVSTGELFWAETGASAGTMVILSGVGEPIGAFIASYVAIELGNLVSGKTKVDIMVTPFTSILSGSIVGLWIGPSISELMVWLGSLVNYNVEQNPILGGIFVSVVMGMLLTLPISSAAIGVSLQLSGLAAGAATVGCCANMIGFAVASYRENKVGGLIAQGIGTSMLQVPNILKKPVIWLPAIITSAILGPISTTLVVMTNNAVGSGMGTAGLVGPIMSYQTMLPTQGPVVTLIKIAVMYFIFPAVLSLGIANVMRKKKWIKDGDMKLNI
;
A
#
# COMPACT_ATOMS: atom_id res chain seq x y z
N MET A 1 3.84 7.18 -32.12
CA MET A 1 2.75 7.46 -31.17
C MET A 1 1.95 6.21 -30.75
N LYS A 2 1.49 5.31 -31.65
CA LYS A 2 0.71 4.11 -31.27
C LYS A 2 1.45 3.12 -30.35
N LEU A 3 2.76 2.88 -30.60
CA LEU A 3 3.57 1.97 -29.78
C LEU A 3 3.80 2.51 -28.36
N LEU A 4 4.18 3.78 -28.22
CA LEU A 4 4.36 4.44 -26.91
C LEU A 4 3.07 4.41 -26.08
N LYS A 5 1.90 4.66 -26.72
CA LYS A 5 0.61 4.58 -26.05
C LYS A 5 0.29 3.14 -25.60
N LYS A 6 0.68 2.13 -26.40
CA LYS A 6 0.49 0.72 -26.02
C LYS A 6 1.36 0.33 -24.83
N ILE A 7 2.65 0.73 -24.83
CA ILE A 7 3.56 0.50 -23.69
C ILE A 7 3.06 1.24 -22.44
N TRP A 8 2.69 2.50 -22.58
CA TRP A 8 2.12 3.29 -21.49
C TRP A 8 0.92 2.61 -20.86
N ASN A 9 -0.07 2.20 -21.65
CA ASN A 9 -1.25 1.51 -21.15
C ASN A 9 -0.90 0.19 -20.46
N ARG A 10 0.03 -0.58 -21.04
CA ARG A 10 0.45 -1.88 -20.48
C ARG A 10 1.14 -1.71 -19.13
N VAL A 11 2.05 -0.74 -18.98
CA VAL A 11 2.78 -0.51 -17.73
C VAL A 11 1.90 0.19 -16.69
N PHE A 12 1.37 1.37 -17.04
CA PHE A 12 0.75 2.26 -16.06
C PHE A 12 -0.75 2.01 -15.84
N ILE A 13 -1.45 1.36 -16.76
CA ILE A 13 -2.86 1.03 -16.56
C ILE A 13 -3.02 -0.43 -16.14
N ASP A 14 -2.61 -1.36 -17.00
CA ASP A 14 -2.82 -2.80 -16.74
C ASP A 14 -1.86 -3.30 -15.65
N GLY A 15 -0.59 -2.92 -15.71
CA GLY A 15 0.44 -3.31 -14.75
C GLY A 15 0.14 -2.81 -13.33
N LEU A 16 -0.13 -1.51 -13.15
CA LEU A 16 -0.47 -0.97 -11.82
C LEU A 16 -1.83 -1.47 -11.32
N SER A 17 -2.77 -1.77 -12.22
CA SER A 17 -4.03 -2.44 -11.85
C SER A 17 -3.78 -3.86 -11.32
N GLY A 18 -2.90 -4.62 -11.97
CA GLY A 18 -2.46 -5.94 -11.50
C GLY A 18 -1.73 -5.88 -10.15
N MET A 19 -0.83 -4.89 -10.00
CA MET A 19 -0.15 -4.61 -8.73
C MET A 19 -1.15 -4.30 -7.61
N ALA A 20 -2.15 -3.46 -7.87
CA ALA A 20 -3.18 -3.12 -6.88
C ALA A 20 -3.99 -4.35 -6.45
N LEU A 21 -4.34 -5.26 -7.37
CA LEU A 21 -5.00 -6.53 -7.05
C LEU A 21 -4.13 -7.41 -6.14
N GLY A 22 -2.84 -7.53 -6.46
CA GLY A 22 -1.89 -8.29 -5.64
C GLY A 22 -1.76 -7.71 -4.23
N LEU A 23 -1.60 -6.39 -4.10
CA LEU A 23 -1.58 -5.67 -2.82
C LEU A 23 -2.86 -5.91 -2.01
N PHE A 24 -4.02 -5.84 -2.66
CA PHE A 24 -5.28 -6.06 -1.98
C PHE A 24 -5.37 -7.48 -1.40
N ALA A 25 -5.09 -8.49 -2.24
CA ALA A 25 -5.21 -9.91 -1.85
C ALA A 25 -4.23 -10.34 -0.75
N THR A 26 -3.09 -9.65 -0.60
CA THR A 26 -2.04 -10.02 0.36
C THR A 26 -1.95 -9.00 1.51
N LEU A 27 -1.45 -7.79 1.25
CA LEU A 27 -1.20 -6.79 2.28
C LEU A 27 -2.50 -6.36 2.99
N ILE A 28 -3.52 -5.97 2.21
CA ILE A 28 -4.73 -5.39 2.80
C ILE A 28 -5.53 -6.46 3.54
N ILE A 29 -5.78 -7.60 2.93
CA ILE A 29 -6.48 -8.72 3.59
C ILE A 29 -5.66 -9.21 4.80
N GLY A 30 -4.34 -9.34 4.68
CA GLY A 30 -3.47 -9.69 5.80
C GLY A 30 -3.59 -8.69 6.96
N THR A 31 -3.62 -7.39 6.68
CA THR A 31 -3.79 -6.35 7.70
C THR A 31 -5.17 -6.44 8.38
N ILE A 32 -6.24 -6.66 7.62
CA ILE A 32 -7.60 -6.86 8.17
C ILE A 32 -7.64 -8.09 9.07
N MET A 33 -7.07 -9.22 8.60
CA MET A 33 -7.01 -10.45 9.39
C MET A 33 -6.20 -10.27 10.68
N GLU A 34 -5.09 -9.54 10.65
CA GLU A 34 -4.29 -9.23 11.85
C GLU A 34 -5.10 -8.45 12.89
N GLN A 35 -5.91 -7.46 12.45
CA GLN A 35 -6.79 -6.72 13.34
C GLN A 35 -7.87 -7.64 13.93
N ILE A 36 -8.51 -8.47 13.12
CA ILE A 36 -9.48 -9.46 13.61
C ILE A 36 -8.82 -10.38 14.65
N GLY A 37 -7.62 -10.91 14.37
CA GLY A 37 -6.87 -11.75 15.30
C GLY A 37 -6.48 -11.04 16.59
N SER A 38 -6.41 -9.71 16.60
CA SER A 38 -6.15 -8.93 17.82
C SER A 38 -7.36 -8.83 18.74
N PHE A 39 -8.57 -8.94 18.22
CA PHE A 39 -9.80 -8.94 19.00
C PHE A 39 -10.24 -10.34 19.46
N VAL A 40 -9.71 -11.40 18.84
CA VAL A 40 -10.04 -12.79 19.19
C VAL A 40 -9.06 -13.29 20.25
N PRO A 41 -9.52 -13.65 21.46
CA PRO A 41 -8.63 -14.12 22.53
C PRO A 41 -8.14 -15.56 22.28
N GLY A 42 -7.01 -15.91 22.92
CA GLY A 42 -6.49 -17.27 22.97
C GLY A 42 -5.83 -17.74 21.67
N LYS A 43 -5.71 -19.07 21.52
CA LYS A 43 -5.00 -19.70 20.39
C LYS A 43 -5.61 -19.36 19.03
N ALA A 44 -6.93 -19.17 18.94
CA ALA A 44 -7.60 -18.84 17.69
C ALA A 44 -7.11 -17.47 17.14
N GLY A 45 -7.02 -16.45 18.00
CA GLY A 45 -6.48 -15.14 17.60
C GLY A 45 -5.02 -15.22 17.17
N MET A 46 -4.21 -16.05 17.84
CA MET A 46 -2.82 -16.30 17.46
C MET A 46 -2.71 -16.92 16.05
N TYR A 47 -3.52 -17.92 15.73
CA TYR A 47 -3.52 -18.53 14.39
C TYR A 47 -3.98 -17.54 13.30
N ILE A 48 -5.01 -16.72 13.57
CA ILE A 48 -5.45 -15.69 12.63
C ILE A 48 -4.30 -14.70 12.36
N LYS A 49 -3.57 -14.26 13.39
CA LYS A 49 -2.39 -13.38 13.22
C LYS A 49 -1.27 -14.05 12.43
N LEU A 50 -1.05 -15.35 12.62
CA LEU A 50 -0.06 -16.11 11.85
C LEU A 50 -0.44 -16.14 10.36
N PHE A 51 -1.69 -16.42 10.02
CA PHE A 51 -2.18 -16.39 8.64
C PHE A 51 -2.08 -14.99 8.04
N ALA A 52 -2.42 -13.97 8.81
CA ALA A 52 -2.28 -12.56 8.45
C ALA A 52 -0.83 -12.20 8.12
N SER A 53 0.11 -12.63 8.95
CA SER A 53 1.55 -12.41 8.73
C SER A 53 2.04 -13.10 7.46
N ALA A 54 1.64 -14.35 7.24
CA ALA A 54 1.97 -15.08 6.01
C ALA A 54 1.45 -14.34 4.76
N ALA A 55 0.21 -13.86 4.78
CA ALA A 55 -0.36 -13.07 3.68
C ALA A 55 0.44 -11.79 3.43
N LYS A 56 0.80 -11.04 4.48
CA LYS A 56 1.58 -9.79 4.36
C LYS A 56 3.00 -10.03 3.83
N TYR A 57 3.65 -11.10 4.26
CA TYR A 57 4.99 -11.44 3.76
C TYR A 57 4.99 -11.82 2.28
N MET A 58 3.90 -12.38 1.78
CA MET A 58 3.72 -12.75 0.37
C MET A 58 3.33 -11.56 -0.53
N THR A 59 3.37 -10.32 -0.04
CA THR A 59 2.96 -9.14 -0.81
C THR A 59 3.72 -9.00 -2.13
N GLY A 60 5.03 -9.18 -2.13
CA GLY A 60 5.83 -9.15 -3.36
C GLY A 60 5.39 -10.20 -4.39
N ALA A 61 5.14 -11.43 -3.93
CA ALA A 61 4.62 -12.50 -4.79
C ALA A 61 3.21 -12.19 -5.31
N GLY A 62 2.34 -11.68 -4.44
CA GLY A 62 0.99 -11.25 -4.81
C GLY A 62 0.99 -10.20 -5.91
N ILE A 63 1.90 -9.22 -5.83
CA ILE A 63 2.10 -8.20 -6.88
C ILE A 63 2.49 -8.88 -8.20
N GLY A 64 3.50 -9.76 -8.18
CA GLY A 64 3.96 -10.44 -9.39
C GLY A 64 2.87 -11.28 -10.05
N VAL A 65 2.16 -12.08 -9.27
CA VAL A 65 1.01 -12.88 -9.73
C VAL A 65 -0.12 -12.01 -10.25
N GLY A 66 -0.44 -10.91 -9.54
CA GLY A 66 -1.50 -9.98 -9.94
C GLY A 66 -1.22 -9.29 -11.28
N VAL A 67 0.03 -8.86 -11.51
CA VAL A 67 0.47 -8.27 -12.80
C VAL A 67 0.41 -9.31 -13.93
N ALA A 68 0.95 -10.50 -13.70
CA ALA A 68 0.96 -11.59 -14.65
C ALA A 68 -0.48 -12.03 -15.04
N SER A 69 -1.37 -12.13 -14.06
CA SER A 69 -2.79 -12.43 -14.26
C SER A 69 -3.48 -11.36 -15.12
N LYS A 70 -3.21 -10.08 -14.86
CA LYS A 70 -3.76 -8.97 -15.66
C LYS A 70 -3.25 -8.99 -17.10
N PHE A 71 -2.01 -9.40 -17.31
CA PHE A 71 -1.40 -9.56 -18.64
C PHE A 71 -1.81 -10.87 -19.35
N LYS A 72 -2.51 -11.78 -18.65
CA LYS A 72 -2.99 -13.07 -19.18
C LYS A 72 -1.85 -13.91 -19.77
N VAL A 73 -0.73 -13.99 -19.06
CA VAL A 73 0.45 -14.76 -19.49
C VAL A 73 0.37 -16.22 -19.06
N ALA A 74 1.27 -17.06 -19.59
CA ALA A 74 1.31 -18.49 -19.28
C ALA A 74 1.52 -18.77 -17.78
N PRO A 75 1.00 -19.88 -17.24
CA PRO A 75 1.12 -20.23 -15.82
C PRO A 75 2.56 -20.26 -15.30
N LEU A 76 3.52 -20.78 -16.07
CA LEU A 76 4.94 -20.78 -15.70
C LEU A 76 5.49 -19.37 -15.50
N VAL A 77 5.16 -18.44 -16.40
CA VAL A 77 5.53 -17.03 -16.28
C VAL A 77 4.87 -16.39 -15.08
N THR A 78 3.59 -16.73 -14.79
CA THR A 78 2.85 -16.21 -13.66
C THR A 78 3.52 -16.59 -12.32
N VAL A 79 3.86 -17.87 -12.14
CA VAL A 79 4.53 -18.34 -10.92
C VAL A 79 5.92 -17.72 -10.79
N SER A 80 6.68 -17.66 -11.89
CA SER A 80 8.02 -17.03 -11.90
C SER A 80 7.97 -15.53 -11.56
N ALA A 81 6.93 -14.83 -12.03
CA ALA A 81 6.69 -13.42 -11.67
C ALA A 81 6.43 -13.25 -10.16
N GLY A 82 5.78 -14.21 -9.51
CA GLY A 82 5.63 -14.24 -8.06
C GLY A 82 6.98 -14.32 -7.34
N VAL A 83 7.87 -15.20 -7.78
CA VAL A 83 9.22 -15.33 -7.22
C VAL A 83 10.01 -14.03 -7.37
N THR A 84 10.05 -13.47 -8.57
CA THR A 84 10.78 -12.20 -8.83
C THR A 84 10.17 -11.01 -8.09
N GLY A 85 8.85 -11.00 -7.90
CA GLY A 85 8.18 -10.01 -7.07
C GLY A 85 8.66 -10.04 -5.62
N MET A 86 8.92 -11.22 -5.06
CA MET A 86 9.56 -11.35 -3.73
C MET A 86 10.98 -10.79 -3.74
N VAL A 87 11.80 -11.15 -4.71
CA VAL A 87 13.19 -10.65 -4.80
C VAL A 87 13.19 -9.12 -4.92
N GLY A 88 12.37 -8.55 -5.81
CA GLY A 88 12.27 -7.10 -5.99
C GLY A 88 11.76 -6.36 -4.74
N ALA A 89 10.78 -6.95 -4.03
CA ALA A 89 10.26 -6.38 -2.79
C ALA A 89 11.31 -6.25 -1.69
N TYR A 90 12.24 -7.19 -1.63
CA TYR A 90 13.28 -7.24 -0.59
C TYR A 90 14.68 -6.90 -1.09
N ALA A 91 14.81 -6.28 -2.26
CA ALA A 91 16.09 -6.01 -2.91
C ALA A 91 17.09 -5.30 -2.00
N SER A 92 16.69 -4.24 -1.30
CA SER A 92 17.56 -3.52 -0.36
C SER A 92 18.05 -4.40 0.79
N LYS A 93 17.19 -5.26 1.34
CA LYS A 93 17.55 -6.20 2.41
C LYS A 93 18.49 -7.30 1.91
N ILE A 94 18.26 -7.78 0.68
CA ILE A 94 19.12 -8.80 0.06
C ILE A 94 20.51 -8.25 -0.14
N LEU A 95 20.67 -7.05 -0.70
CA LEU A 95 21.98 -6.45 -0.96
C LEU A 95 22.73 -6.02 0.30
N SER A 96 22.01 -5.58 1.34
CA SER A 96 22.61 -5.24 2.63
C SER A 96 23.00 -6.46 3.47
N GLY A 97 22.63 -7.67 3.05
CA GLY A 97 22.83 -8.89 3.83
C GLY A 97 21.93 -9.01 5.07
N SER A 98 21.05 -8.03 5.32
CA SER A 98 20.18 -8.00 6.51
C SER A 98 19.07 -9.06 6.51
N PHE A 99 18.96 -9.85 5.44
CA PHE A 99 18.07 -11.02 5.35
C PHE A 99 18.68 -12.28 5.95
N LEU A 100 20.00 -12.28 6.25
CA LEU A 100 20.69 -13.40 6.86
C LEU A 100 20.79 -13.18 8.37
N VAL A 101 20.20 -14.07 9.14
CA VAL A 101 20.32 -14.07 10.60
C VAL A 101 21.05 -15.34 11.03
N SER A 102 22.14 -15.17 11.79
CA SER A 102 22.80 -16.29 12.41
C SER A 102 21.92 -16.87 13.51
N THR A 103 21.58 -18.13 13.42
CA THR A 103 20.72 -18.83 14.39
C THR A 103 21.50 -19.31 15.61
N GLY A 104 22.78 -18.91 15.77
CA GLY A 104 23.71 -19.44 16.77
C GLY A 104 23.31 -19.29 18.23
N GLU A 105 22.29 -18.52 18.57
CA GLU A 105 21.91 -18.29 19.98
C GLU A 105 20.45 -18.57 20.34
N LEU A 106 19.53 -18.71 19.38
CA LEU A 106 18.11 -18.65 19.72
C LEU A 106 17.32 -19.98 19.69
N PHE A 107 17.77 -21.01 18.98
CA PHE A 107 16.91 -22.18 18.80
C PHE A 107 17.54 -23.58 19.06
N TRP A 108 18.88 -23.73 19.14
CA TRP A 108 19.51 -25.03 19.08
C TRP A 108 20.53 -25.32 20.19
N ALA A 109 20.53 -24.52 21.25
CA ALA A 109 21.40 -24.76 22.41
C ALA A 109 21.19 -26.15 23.05
N GLU A 110 20.00 -26.74 22.88
CA GLU A 110 19.65 -28.06 23.45
C GLU A 110 19.92 -29.23 22.48
N THR A 111 20.10 -29.03 21.20
CA THR A 111 20.16 -30.13 20.21
C THR A 111 21.54 -30.36 19.59
N GLY A 112 22.56 -29.55 19.91
CA GLY A 112 23.92 -29.73 19.40
C GLY A 112 24.07 -29.54 17.87
N ALA A 113 23.05 -29.00 17.18
CA ALA A 113 23.14 -28.71 15.76
C ALA A 113 24.02 -27.48 15.51
N SER A 114 24.84 -27.51 14.47
CA SER A 114 25.69 -26.40 14.07
C SER A 114 24.83 -25.15 13.77
N ALA A 115 25.33 -23.98 14.16
CA ALA A 115 24.70 -22.69 13.85
C ALA A 115 24.37 -22.61 12.37
N GLY A 116 23.08 -22.58 12.05
CA GLY A 116 22.57 -22.41 10.69
C GLY A 116 22.38 -20.93 10.37
N THR A 117 22.37 -20.58 9.11
CA THR A 117 21.95 -19.27 8.64
C THR A 117 20.49 -19.34 8.23
N MET A 118 19.63 -18.52 8.87
CA MET A 118 18.22 -18.44 8.51
C MET A 118 18.00 -17.22 7.62
N VAL A 119 17.22 -17.39 6.55
CA VAL A 119 16.76 -16.29 5.70
C VAL A 119 15.49 -15.69 6.30
N ILE A 120 15.55 -14.45 6.73
CA ILE A 120 14.39 -13.73 7.27
C ILE A 120 14.01 -12.57 6.35
N LEU A 121 12.94 -12.76 5.62
CA LEU A 121 12.28 -11.71 4.85
C LEU A 121 11.15 -11.12 5.69
N SER A 122 11.47 -10.17 6.56
CA SER A 122 10.50 -9.55 7.48
C SER A 122 9.89 -8.28 6.91
N GLY A 123 8.60 -8.06 7.18
CA GLY A 123 7.86 -6.90 6.72
C GLY A 123 7.22 -7.10 5.34
N VAL A 124 6.70 -6.03 4.78
CA VAL A 124 5.90 -6.06 3.53
C VAL A 124 6.77 -6.00 2.28
N GLY A 125 8.00 -5.47 2.41
CA GLY A 125 8.86 -5.15 1.27
C GLY A 125 8.42 -3.90 0.50
N GLU A 126 9.13 -3.58 -0.58
CA GLU A 126 8.84 -2.40 -1.43
C GLU A 126 7.98 -2.77 -2.64
N PRO A 127 6.71 -2.31 -2.69
CA PRO A 127 5.78 -2.71 -3.75
C PRO A 127 6.21 -2.30 -5.16
N ILE A 128 6.88 -1.15 -5.33
CA ILE A 128 7.35 -0.73 -6.67
C ILE A 128 8.53 -1.59 -7.12
N GLY A 129 9.45 -1.94 -6.21
CA GLY A 129 10.54 -2.87 -6.50
C GLY A 129 9.99 -4.23 -6.94
N ALA A 130 8.98 -4.75 -6.25
CA ALA A 130 8.26 -5.97 -6.64
C ALA A 130 7.64 -5.86 -8.03
N PHE A 131 6.97 -4.74 -8.32
CA PHE A 131 6.34 -4.49 -9.61
C PHE A 131 7.34 -4.50 -10.77
N ILE A 132 8.44 -3.76 -10.65
CA ILE A 132 9.46 -3.65 -11.72
C ILE A 132 10.11 -5.01 -11.97
N ALA A 133 10.52 -5.71 -10.92
CA ALA A 133 11.13 -7.04 -11.04
C ALA A 133 10.18 -8.03 -11.75
N SER A 134 8.92 -8.05 -11.31
CA SER A 134 7.90 -8.91 -11.91
C SER A 134 7.58 -8.53 -13.34
N TYR A 135 7.49 -7.23 -13.66
CA TYR A 135 7.23 -6.74 -15.01
C TYR A 135 8.30 -7.23 -15.99
N VAL A 136 9.58 -7.08 -15.63
CA VAL A 136 10.71 -7.55 -16.47
C VAL A 136 10.68 -9.08 -16.61
N ALA A 137 10.43 -9.80 -15.53
CA ALA A 137 10.29 -11.25 -15.54
C ALA A 137 9.18 -11.72 -16.50
N ILE A 138 8.03 -11.02 -16.48
CA ILE A 138 6.89 -11.32 -17.32
C ILE A 138 7.22 -11.07 -18.80
N GLU A 139 7.79 -9.91 -19.13
CA GLU A 139 8.09 -9.58 -20.52
C GLU A 139 9.14 -10.53 -21.11
N LEU A 140 10.24 -10.79 -20.40
CA LEU A 140 11.30 -11.68 -20.88
C LEU A 140 10.88 -13.16 -20.84
N GLY A 141 10.15 -13.59 -19.81
CA GLY A 141 9.60 -14.93 -19.73
C GLY A 141 8.61 -15.21 -20.87
N ASN A 142 7.78 -14.24 -21.21
CA ASN A 142 6.81 -14.36 -22.29
C ASN A 142 7.46 -14.44 -23.69
N LEU A 143 8.68 -13.85 -23.82
CA LEU A 143 9.46 -13.98 -25.08
C LEU A 143 9.93 -15.40 -25.34
N VAL A 144 10.16 -16.21 -24.30
CA VAL A 144 10.70 -17.59 -24.45
C VAL A 144 9.65 -18.66 -24.23
N SER A 145 8.57 -18.34 -23.54
CA SER A 145 7.50 -19.28 -23.19
C SER A 145 6.89 -19.96 -24.42
N GLY A 146 6.80 -21.28 -24.39
CA GLY A 146 6.24 -22.10 -25.46
C GLY A 146 7.13 -22.25 -26.70
N LYS A 147 8.38 -21.77 -26.69
CA LYS A 147 9.27 -21.79 -27.86
C LYS A 147 10.33 -22.90 -27.83
N THR A 148 10.48 -23.59 -26.72
CA THR A 148 11.49 -24.64 -26.58
C THR A 148 10.88 -25.96 -26.15
N LYS A 149 11.52 -27.08 -26.48
CA LYS A 149 11.10 -28.41 -26.03
C LYS A 149 11.24 -28.62 -24.51
N VAL A 150 12.07 -27.79 -23.87
CA VAL A 150 12.33 -27.78 -22.42
C VAL A 150 11.77 -26.53 -21.74
N ASP A 151 10.62 -26.07 -22.22
CA ASP A 151 9.95 -24.84 -21.78
C ASP A 151 9.75 -24.78 -20.26
N ILE A 152 9.48 -25.91 -19.63
CA ILE A 152 9.28 -26.04 -18.19
C ILE A 152 10.51 -25.58 -17.38
N MET A 153 11.71 -25.61 -17.95
CA MET A 153 12.95 -25.13 -17.32
C MET A 153 13.36 -23.74 -17.83
N VAL A 154 13.32 -23.54 -19.16
CA VAL A 154 13.82 -22.31 -19.81
C VAL A 154 12.99 -21.10 -19.42
N THR A 155 11.67 -21.23 -19.41
CA THR A 155 10.78 -20.11 -19.09
C THR A 155 10.92 -19.62 -17.66
N PRO A 156 10.83 -20.47 -16.61
CA PRO A 156 11.07 -20.02 -15.23
C PRO A 156 12.46 -19.48 -15.01
N PHE A 157 13.51 -20.17 -15.52
CA PHE A 157 14.88 -19.74 -15.37
C PHE A 157 15.11 -18.33 -15.94
N THR A 158 14.65 -18.08 -17.18
CA THR A 158 14.79 -16.77 -17.84
C THR A 158 14.00 -15.70 -17.07
N SER A 159 12.76 -15.99 -16.69
CA SER A 159 11.91 -15.06 -15.95
C SER A 159 12.53 -14.69 -14.60
N ILE A 160 12.88 -15.70 -13.79
CA ILE A 160 13.38 -15.49 -12.43
C ILE A 160 14.74 -14.76 -12.47
N LEU A 161 15.66 -15.21 -13.31
CA LEU A 161 17.00 -14.61 -13.37
C LEU A 161 16.92 -13.13 -13.81
N SER A 162 16.25 -12.86 -14.94
CA SER A 162 16.17 -11.51 -15.49
C SER A 162 15.43 -10.54 -14.56
N GLY A 163 14.28 -10.95 -14.04
CA GLY A 163 13.51 -10.10 -13.12
C GLY A 163 14.24 -9.86 -11.79
N SER A 164 14.93 -10.87 -11.25
CA SER A 164 15.73 -10.74 -10.03
C SER A 164 16.91 -9.80 -10.20
N ILE A 165 17.67 -9.91 -11.30
CA ILE A 165 18.80 -9.01 -11.58
C ILE A 165 18.32 -7.55 -11.64
N VAL A 166 17.24 -7.27 -12.39
CA VAL A 166 16.70 -5.91 -12.51
C VAL A 166 16.12 -5.44 -11.17
N GLY A 167 15.43 -6.31 -10.43
CA GLY A 167 14.90 -6.00 -9.10
C GLY A 167 15.99 -5.61 -8.10
N LEU A 168 17.10 -6.34 -8.06
CA LEU A 168 18.23 -6.02 -7.20
C LEU A 168 18.96 -4.74 -7.62
N TRP A 169 19.02 -4.44 -8.90
CA TRP A 169 19.68 -3.24 -9.40
C TRP A 169 18.87 -1.97 -9.15
N ILE A 170 17.55 -1.98 -9.40
CA ILE A 170 16.68 -0.80 -9.32
C ILE A 170 16.02 -0.67 -7.94
N GLY A 171 15.77 -1.78 -7.24
CA GLY A 171 15.05 -1.80 -5.97
C GLY A 171 15.60 -0.87 -4.89
N PRO A 172 16.91 -0.83 -4.62
CA PRO A 172 17.50 0.04 -3.61
C PRO A 172 17.27 1.53 -3.87
N SER A 173 17.48 1.97 -5.13
CA SER A 173 17.26 3.37 -5.52
C SER A 173 15.81 3.80 -5.32
N ILE A 174 14.86 2.89 -5.51
CA ILE A 174 13.45 3.14 -5.23
C ILE A 174 13.20 3.24 -3.73
N SER A 175 13.82 2.36 -2.93
CA SER A 175 13.73 2.42 -1.48
C SER A 175 14.26 3.75 -0.93
N GLU A 176 15.41 4.21 -1.41
CA GLU A 176 16.00 5.52 -1.06
C GLU A 176 15.10 6.68 -1.45
N LEU A 177 14.51 6.65 -2.65
CA LEU A 177 13.52 7.65 -3.07
C LEU A 177 12.33 7.72 -2.12
N MET A 178 11.84 6.55 -1.65
CA MET A 178 10.71 6.51 -0.71
C MET A 178 11.09 7.12 0.65
N VAL A 179 12.28 6.83 1.17
CA VAL A 179 12.80 7.43 2.41
C VAL A 179 12.95 8.95 2.26
N TRP A 180 13.45 9.42 1.12
CA TRP A 180 13.58 10.86 0.84
C TRP A 180 12.23 11.57 0.79
N LEU A 181 11.25 10.99 0.09
CA LEU A 181 9.87 11.51 0.09
C LEU A 181 9.29 11.59 1.49
N GLY A 182 9.59 10.59 2.30
CA GLY A 182 9.18 10.56 3.69
C GLY A 182 9.84 11.66 4.53
N SER A 183 11.13 11.91 4.38
CA SER A 183 11.84 12.97 5.11
C SER A 183 11.28 14.36 4.79
N LEU A 184 10.82 14.56 3.56
CA LEU A 184 10.15 15.78 3.14
C LEU A 184 8.84 16.02 3.93
N VAL A 185 8.12 14.96 4.23
CA VAL A 185 6.88 15.01 5.04
C VAL A 185 7.17 15.49 6.47
N ASN A 186 8.20 14.91 7.11
CA ASN A 186 8.53 15.19 8.51
C ASN A 186 8.97 16.65 8.73
N TYR A 187 9.82 17.17 7.82
CA TYR A 187 10.36 18.52 7.92
C TYR A 187 9.28 19.63 8.01
N ASN A 188 8.17 19.46 7.31
CA ASN A 188 7.13 20.48 7.24
C ASN A 188 6.22 20.56 8.48
N VAL A 189 6.07 19.46 9.24
CA VAL A 189 5.16 19.43 10.40
C VAL A 189 5.69 20.23 11.58
N GLU A 190 6.99 20.17 11.80
CA GLU A 190 7.64 20.81 12.96
C GLU A 190 7.64 22.32 12.87
N GLN A 191 7.59 22.88 11.65
CA GLN A 191 7.70 24.32 11.41
C GLN A 191 6.38 25.08 11.60
N ASN A 192 5.27 24.52 11.21
CA ASN A 192 3.95 25.17 11.31
C ASN A 192 2.80 24.15 11.31
N PRO A 193 2.03 23.99 12.41
CA PRO A 193 0.95 23.01 12.48
C PRO A 193 -0.14 23.18 11.43
N ILE A 194 -0.42 24.41 10.99
CA ILE A 194 -1.44 24.65 9.94
C ILE A 194 -0.89 24.23 8.59
N LEU A 195 0.24 24.82 8.17
CA LEU A 195 0.85 24.50 6.89
C LEU A 195 1.39 23.06 6.86
N GLY A 196 2.02 22.62 7.95
CA GLY A 196 2.46 21.25 8.13
C GLY A 196 1.30 20.25 8.10
N GLY A 197 0.18 20.59 8.74
CA GLY A 197 -1.05 19.79 8.70
C GLY A 197 -1.61 19.65 7.28
N ILE A 198 -1.67 20.73 6.50
CA ILE A 198 -2.06 20.69 5.08
C ILE A 198 -1.09 19.78 4.30
N PHE A 199 0.20 20.07 4.40
CA PHE A 199 1.22 19.38 3.63
C PHE A 199 1.25 17.89 3.93
N VAL A 200 1.29 17.52 5.21
CA VAL A 200 1.38 16.12 5.64
C VAL A 200 0.12 15.35 5.25
N SER A 201 -1.06 15.91 5.50
CA SER A 201 -2.30 15.21 5.15
C SER A 201 -2.44 15.01 3.63
N VAL A 202 -2.10 16.02 2.83
CA VAL A 202 -2.14 15.89 1.36
C VAL A 202 -1.10 14.89 0.87
N VAL A 203 0.16 15.05 1.28
CA VAL A 203 1.26 14.20 0.80
C VAL A 203 1.04 12.74 1.22
N MET A 204 0.75 12.48 2.50
CA MET A 204 0.52 11.09 2.98
C MET A 204 -0.72 10.47 2.38
N GLY A 205 -1.79 11.22 2.18
CA GLY A 205 -2.98 10.74 1.48
C GLY A 205 -2.70 10.38 0.02
N MET A 206 -1.90 11.20 -0.67
CA MET A 206 -1.44 10.89 -2.03
C MET A 206 -0.51 9.68 -2.06
N LEU A 207 0.46 9.58 -1.14
CA LEU A 207 1.37 8.45 -1.02
C LEU A 207 0.61 7.14 -0.77
N LEU A 208 -0.43 7.15 0.07
CA LEU A 208 -1.29 5.98 0.30
C LEU A 208 -1.99 5.52 -0.98
N THR A 209 -2.42 6.45 -1.81
CA THR A 209 -3.12 6.12 -3.07
C THR A 209 -2.15 5.65 -4.15
N LEU A 210 -0.91 6.13 -4.14
CA LEU A 210 0.14 5.66 -5.04
C LEU A 210 0.60 4.23 -4.68
N PRO A 211 1.17 3.48 -5.64
CA PRO A 211 1.64 2.12 -5.40
C PRO A 211 2.97 2.09 -4.63
N ILE A 212 2.99 2.73 -3.48
CA ILE A 212 4.12 2.79 -2.54
C ILE A 212 3.65 2.43 -1.13
N SER A 213 4.58 2.01 -0.29
CA SER A 213 4.25 1.63 1.09
C SER A 213 4.19 2.86 2.00
N SER A 214 3.04 3.54 2.05
CA SER A 214 2.81 4.66 2.98
C SER A 214 2.99 4.26 4.45
N ALA A 215 2.66 3.01 4.80
CA ALA A 215 2.93 2.47 6.13
C ALA A 215 4.44 2.39 6.43
N ALA A 216 5.23 1.89 5.47
CA ALA A 216 6.70 1.86 5.61
C ALA A 216 7.28 3.27 5.76
N ILE A 217 6.76 4.25 5.00
CA ILE A 217 7.15 5.66 5.12
C ILE A 217 6.82 6.18 6.51
N GLY A 218 5.59 5.98 6.99
CA GLY A 218 5.17 6.42 8.32
C GLY A 218 6.05 5.87 9.44
N VAL A 219 6.41 4.59 9.36
CA VAL A 219 7.30 3.92 10.33
C VAL A 219 8.75 4.41 10.20
N SER A 220 9.28 4.53 8.97
CA SER A 220 10.66 4.98 8.74
C SER A 220 10.90 6.40 9.21
N LEU A 221 9.87 7.26 9.13
CA LEU A 221 9.89 8.64 9.62
C LEU A 221 9.62 8.76 11.11
N GLN A 222 9.25 7.67 11.77
CA GLN A 222 8.83 7.68 13.18
C GLN A 222 7.76 8.77 13.44
N LEU A 223 6.81 8.90 12.49
CA LEU A 223 5.74 9.89 12.66
C LEU A 223 4.97 9.61 13.95
N SER A 224 4.75 10.65 14.73
CA SER A 224 4.07 10.54 16.02
C SER A 224 3.23 11.78 16.33
N GLY A 225 2.39 11.69 17.34
CA GLY A 225 1.61 12.83 17.81
C GLY A 225 0.74 13.44 16.71
N LEU A 226 0.75 14.77 16.62
CA LEU A 226 -0.06 15.55 15.67
C LEU A 226 0.28 15.25 14.21
N ALA A 227 1.57 15.06 13.91
CA ALA A 227 2.02 14.74 12.56
C ALA A 227 1.44 13.42 12.07
N ALA A 228 1.52 12.38 12.91
CA ALA A 228 0.91 11.09 12.60
C ALA A 228 -0.63 11.19 12.51
N GLY A 229 -1.27 12.03 13.33
CA GLY A 229 -2.71 12.30 13.25
C GLY A 229 -3.11 12.94 11.92
N ALA A 230 -2.41 14.00 11.50
CA ALA A 230 -2.64 14.65 10.21
C ALA A 230 -2.41 13.71 9.01
N ALA A 231 -1.35 12.90 9.06
CA ALA A 231 -1.06 11.88 8.07
C ALA A 231 -2.23 10.89 7.93
N THR A 232 -2.72 10.40 9.06
CA THR A 232 -3.86 9.47 9.09
C THR A 232 -5.12 10.11 8.52
N VAL A 233 -5.43 11.36 8.87
CA VAL A 233 -6.58 12.10 8.32
C VAL A 233 -6.49 12.22 6.80
N GLY A 234 -5.32 12.56 6.26
CA GLY A 234 -5.10 12.63 4.83
C GLY A 234 -5.28 11.28 4.13
N CYS A 235 -4.77 10.22 4.74
CA CYS A 235 -4.97 8.84 4.28
C CYS A 235 -6.46 8.45 4.28
N CYS A 236 -7.19 8.76 5.37
CA CYS A 236 -8.63 8.53 5.45
C CYS A 236 -9.42 9.34 4.42
N ALA A 237 -9.01 10.60 4.16
CA ALA A 237 -9.62 11.45 3.15
C ALA A 237 -9.48 10.86 1.74
N ASN A 238 -8.36 10.24 1.43
CA ASN A 238 -8.17 9.55 0.16
C ASN A 238 -8.98 8.26 0.07
N MET A 239 -9.00 7.43 1.11
CA MET A 239 -9.72 6.16 1.10
C MET A 239 -11.23 6.35 1.10
N ILE A 240 -11.77 7.02 2.13
CA ILE A 240 -13.19 7.29 2.25
C ILE A 240 -13.65 8.23 1.13
N GLY A 241 -12.83 9.23 0.78
CA GLY A 241 -13.13 10.16 -0.29
C GLY A 241 -13.37 9.46 -1.63
N PHE A 242 -12.47 8.60 -2.09
CA PHE A 242 -12.69 7.81 -3.31
C PHE A 242 -13.85 6.81 -3.17
N ALA A 243 -13.99 6.18 -2.00
CA ALA A 243 -15.08 5.24 -1.74
C ALA A 243 -16.45 5.88 -1.97
N VAL A 244 -16.69 7.07 -1.41
CA VAL A 244 -17.98 7.77 -1.55
C VAL A 244 -18.13 8.50 -2.88
N ALA A 245 -17.07 9.13 -3.39
CA ALA A 245 -17.11 9.86 -4.66
C ALA A 245 -17.39 8.93 -5.86
N SER A 246 -16.92 7.68 -5.79
CA SER A 246 -17.12 6.67 -6.82
C SER A 246 -18.31 5.71 -6.56
N TYR A 247 -19.13 5.99 -5.54
CA TYR A 247 -20.24 5.09 -5.17
C TYR A 247 -21.25 4.86 -6.29
N ARG A 248 -21.46 5.86 -7.16
CA ARG A 248 -22.38 5.74 -8.30
C ARG A 248 -21.97 4.62 -9.25
N GLU A 249 -20.67 4.48 -9.49
CA GLU A 249 -20.08 3.51 -10.40
C GLU A 249 -19.84 2.14 -9.76
N ASN A 250 -19.40 2.13 -8.49
CA ASN A 250 -18.83 0.94 -7.85
C ASN A 250 -19.71 0.33 -6.74
N LYS A 251 -20.80 1.02 -6.36
CA LYS A 251 -21.76 0.58 -5.34
C LYS A 251 -21.08 0.17 -4.02
N VAL A 252 -21.70 -0.73 -3.25
CA VAL A 252 -21.23 -1.17 -1.93
C VAL A 252 -19.88 -1.91 -2.03
N GLY A 253 -19.69 -2.74 -3.06
CA GLY A 253 -18.42 -3.44 -3.26
C GLY A 253 -17.23 -2.48 -3.39
N GLY A 254 -17.37 -1.44 -4.22
CA GLY A 254 -16.34 -0.41 -4.35
C GLY A 254 -16.19 0.47 -3.12
N LEU A 255 -17.28 0.73 -2.38
CA LEU A 255 -17.23 1.46 -1.13
C LEU A 255 -16.34 0.74 -0.10
N ILE A 256 -16.54 -0.55 0.10
CA ILE A 256 -15.78 -1.36 1.04
C ILE A 256 -14.33 -1.55 0.54
N ALA A 257 -14.15 -1.90 -0.73
CA ALA A 257 -12.84 -2.13 -1.30
C ALA A 257 -11.92 -0.92 -1.21
N GLN A 258 -12.45 0.29 -1.39
CA GLN A 258 -11.67 1.52 -1.27
C GLN A 258 -11.65 2.08 0.14
N GLY A 259 -12.77 2.07 0.84
CA GLY A 259 -12.91 2.69 2.17
C GLY A 259 -12.22 1.90 3.28
N ILE A 260 -12.17 0.57 3.21
CA ILE A 260 -11.54 -0.30 4.20
C ILE A 260 -10.33 -1.03 3.59
N GLY A 261 -10.34 -1.28 2.29
CA GLY A 261 -9.24 -1.92 1.57
C GLY A 261 -8.15 -0.93 1.19
N THR A 262 -8.25 -0.31 0.02
CA THR A 262 -7.25 0.67 -0.46
C THR A 262 -7.76 1.58 -1.56
N SER A 263 -7.36 2.86 -1.53
CA SER A 263 -7.57 3.81 -2.62
C SER A 263 -6.67 3.56 -3.85
N MET A 264 -5.65 2.71 -3.73
CA MET A 264 -4.75 2.34 -4.86
C MET A 264 -5.52 1.76 -6.05
N LEU A 265 -6.70 1.18 -5.82
CA LEU A 265 -7.58 0.69 -6.89
C LEU A 265 -7.95 1.78 -7.91
N GLN A 266 -7.86 3.06 -7.54
CA GLN A 266 -8.13 4.19 -8.43
C GLN A 266 -6.90 4.65 -9.24
N VAL A 267 -5.71 4.14 -8.98
CA VAL A 267 -4.48 4.56 -9.69
C VAL A 267 -4.62 4.49 -11.21
N PRO A 268 -5.15 3.40 -11.81
CA PRO A 268 -5.34 3.34 -13.26
C PRO A 268 -6.29 4.42 -13.79
N ASN A 269 -7.28 4.82 -13.01
CA ASN A 269 -8.23 5.88 -13.37
C ASN A 269 -7.60 7.28 -13.19
N ILE A 270 -6.84 7.48 -12.11
CA ILE A 270 -6.09 8.73 -11.86
C ILE A 270 -5.10 9.00 -13.00
N LEU A 271 -4.37 7.97 -13.46
CA LEU A 271 -3.44 8.12 -14.59
C LEU A 271 -4.14 8.49 -15.91
N LYS A 272 -5.37 8.01 -16.12
CA LYS A 272 -6.18 8.41 -17.28
C LYS A 272 -6.75 9.82 -17.14
N LYS A 273 -7.15 10.19 -15.93
CA LYS A 273 -7.83 11.44 -15.63
C LYS A 273 -7.47 11.95 -14.22
N PRO A 274 -6.36 12.67 -14.05
CA PRO A 274 -5.88 13.11 -12.72
C PRO A 274 -6.88 13.97 -11.94
N VAL A 275 -7.81 14.64 -12.62
CA VAL A 275 -8.83 15.49 -12.01
C VAL A 275 -9.71 14.73 -10.99
N ILE A 276 -9.89 13.41 -11.15
CA ILE A 276 -10.69 12.61 -10.20
C ILE A 276 -10.06 12.52 -8.81
N TRP A 277 -8.80 12.86 -8.66
CA TRP A 277 -8.10 12.86 -7.37
C TRP A 277 -8.36 14.13 -6.54
N LEU A 278 -8.73 15.23 -7.20
CA LEU A 278 -8.92 16.53 -6.54
C LEU A 278 -9.90 16.50 -5.36
N PRO A 279 -11.05 15.79 -5.39
CA PRO A 279 -11.94 15.73 -4.22
C PRO A 279 -11.23 15.23 -2.96
N ALA A 280 -10.43 14.19 -3.06
CA ALA A 280 -9.68 13.64 -1.94
C ALA A 280 -8.54 14.55 -1.49
N ILE A 281 -7.80 15.14 -2.43
CA ILE A 281 -6.70 16.08 -2.15
C ILE A 281 -7.22 17.34 -1.44
N ILE A 282 -8.30 17.95 -1.95
CA ILE A 282 -8.88 19.15 -1.33
C ILE A 282 -9.43 18.82 0.06
N THR A 283 -10.07 17.66 0.22
CA THR A 283 -10.55 17.19 1.52
C THR A 283 -9.38 17.00 2.49
N SER A 284 -8.27 16.40 2.07
CA SER A 284 -7.06 16.28 2.88
C SER A 284 -6.51 17.65 3.30
N ALA A 285 -6.45 18.60 2.36
CA ALA A 285 -5.95 19.96 2.61
C ALA A 285 -6.83 20.73 3.63
N ILE A 286 -8.14 20.50 3.63
CA ILE A 286 -9.07 21.12 4.59
C ILE A 286 -8.96 20.43 5.96
N LEU A 287 -8.96 19.10 5.99
CA LEU A 287 -9.01 18.35 7.23
C LEU A 287 -7.66 18.27 7.96
N GLY A 288 -6.54 18.39 7.23
CA GLY A 288 -5.19 18.41 7.81
C GLY A 288 -5.05 19.44 8.93
N PRO A 289 -5.20 20.74 8.66
CA PRO A 289 -5.10 21.78 9.69
C PRO A 289 -6.19 21.66 10.77
N ILE A 290 -7.40 21.22 10.43
CA ILE A 290 -8.44 20.98 11.45
C ILE A 290 -7.99 19.89 12.42
N SER A 291 -7.31 18.84 11.91
CA SER A 291 -6.80 17.76 12.74
C SER A 291 -5.67 18.16 13.68
N THR A 292 -4.82 19.09 13.25
CA THR A 292 -3.65 19.52 14.04
C THR A 292 -3.97 20.64 15.03
N THR A 293 -4.95 21.51 14.72
CA THR A 293 -5.22 22.71 15.53
C THR A 293 -6.50 22.64 16.34
N LEU A 294 -7.63 22.22 15.73
CA LEU A 294 -8.95 22.26 16.37
C LEU A 294 -9.30 20.95 17.08
N VAL A 295 -9.15 19.82 16.40
CA VAL A 295 -9.56 18.52 16.94
C VAL A 295 -8.45 17.83 17.72
N VAL A 296 -7.19 18.18 17.43
CA VAL A 296 -6.00 17.61 18.04
C VAL A 296 -6.01 16.08 17.92
N MET A 297 -5.96 15.60 16.67
CA MET A 297 -5.84 14.18 16.39
C MET A 297 -4.39 13.74 16.56
N THR A 298 -4.18 12.64 17.26
CA THR A 298 -2.85 12.05 17.40
C THR A 298 -2.86 10.58 16.97
N ASN A 299 -1.73 10.12 16.48
CA ASN A 299 -1.52 8.73 16.10
C ASN A 299 -0.04 8.34 16.30
N ASN A 300 0.28 7.10 16.04
CA ASN A 300 1.65 6.56 16.05
C ASN A 300 2.13 6.26 14.62
N ALA A 301 3.41 5.89 14.51
CA ALA A 301 4.08 5.63 13.24
C ALA A 301 3.35 4.55 12.39
N VAL A 302 2.84 3.49 13.02
CA VAL A 302 2.13 2.40 12.32
C VAL A 302 0.81 2.88 11.73
N GLY A 303 0.02 3.64 12.51
CA GLY A 303 -1.29 4.15 12.08
C GLY A 303 -1.18 5.27 11.05
N SER A 304 -0.09 6.05 11.07
CA SER A 304 0.09 7.28 10.30
C SER A 304 -0.06 7.10 8.78
N GLY A 305 0.39 5.98 8.25
CA GLY A 305 0.38 5.69 6.80
C GLY A 305 -0.73 4.74 6.34
N MET A 306 -1.66 4.34 7.21
CA MET A 306 -2.63 3.29 6.89
C MET A 306 -4.05 3.83 6.62
N GLY A 307 -4.37 5.03 7.08
CA GLY A 307 -5.73 5.56 6.95
C GLY A 307 -6.76 4.56 7.49
N THR A 308 -7.85 4.34 6.76
CA THR A 308 -8.89 3.36 7.12
C THR A 308 -8.61 1.94 6.64
N ALA A 309 -7.42 1.68 6.03
CA ALA A 309 -7.04 0.33 5.58
C ALA A 309 -7.03 -0.64 6.76
N GLY A 310 -7.87 -1.69 6.70
CA GLY A 310 -8.07 -2.65 7.79
C GLY A 310 -8.42 -2.02 9.14
N LEU A 311 -8.90 -0.76 9.17
CA LEU A 311 -9.13 0.06 10.36
C LEU A 311 -7.87 0.31 11.21
N VAL A 312 -6.67 0.12 10.66
CA VAL A 312 -5.40 0.27 11.40
C VAL A 312 -5.22 1.71 11.89
N GLY A 313 -5.40 2.71 11.04
CA GLY A 313 -5.32 4.12 11.43
C GLY A 313 -6.25 4.47 12.60
N PRO A 314 -7.56 4.19 12.50
CA PRO A 314 -8.52 4.35 13.59
C PRO A 314 -8.12 3.64 14.89
N ILE A 315 -7.70 2.38 14.83
CA ILE A 315 -7.32 1.59 16.00
C ILE A 315 -6.08 2.13 16.68
N MET A 316 -5.04 2.47 15.91
CA MET A 316 -3.81 3.05 16.45
C MET A 316 -4.06 4.46 17.03
N SER A 317 -4.90 5.29 16.40
CA SER A 317 -5.33 6.57 16.98
C SER A 317 -6.10 6.36 18.29
N TYR A 318 -6.99 5.37 18.34
CA TYR A 318 -7.71 5.06 19.57
C TYR A 318 -6.75 4.72 20.70
N GLN A 319 -5.77 3.84 20.45
CA GLN A 319 -4.77 3.46 21.44
C GLN A 319 -3.90 4.65 21.89
N THR A 320 -3.55 5.55 20.97
CA THR A 320 -2.71 6.70 21.24
C THR A 320 -3.44 7.81 22.03
N MET A 321 -4.72 8.04 21.70
CA MET A 321 -5.52 9.13 22.29
C MET A 321 -6.27 8.70 23.56
N LEU A 322 -6.56 7.42 23.74
CA LEU A 322 -7.33 6.88 24.87
C LEU A 322 -6.81 7.33 26.24
N PRO A 323 -5.48 7.31 26.53
CA PRO A 323 -4.96 7.68 27.84
C PRO A 323 -5.19 9.16 28.21
N THR A 324 -5.27 10.03 27.21
CA THR A 324 -5.36 11.49 27.40
C THR A 324 -6.75 12.07 27.25
N GLN A 325 -7.60 11.44 26.44
CA GLN A 325 -8.91 12.01 26.04
C GLN A 325 -10.10 11.14 26.46
N GLY A 326 -9.86 9.95 26.95
CA GLY A 326 -10.89 8.98 27.31
C GLY A 326 -11.59 8.33 26.10
N PRO A 327 -12.36 7.24 26.33
CA PRO A 327 -12.87 6.39 25.27
C PRO A 327 -13.92 7.08 24.38
N VAL A 328 -14.88 7.77 24.98
CA VAL A 328 -16.01 8.35 24.25
C VAL A 328 -15.57 9.48 23.33
N VAL A 329 -14.75 10.42 23.85
CA VAL A 329 -14.26 11.56 23.07
C VAL A 329 -13.37 11.07 21.93
N THR A 330 -12.52 10.11 22.19
CA THR A 330 -11.65 9.49 21.17
C THR A 330 -12.46 8.85 20.04
N LEU A 331 -13.47 8.05 20.37
CA LEU A 331 -14.34 7.41 19.36
C LEU A 331 -15.10 8.42 18.52
N ILE A 332 -15.64 9.48 19.15
CA ILE A 332 -16.34 10.55 18.42
C ILE A 332 -15.38 11.26 17.46
N LYS A 333 -14.19 11.64 17.92
CA LYS A 333 -13.18 12.28 17.07
C LYS A 333 -12.78 11.40 15.89
N ILE A 334 -12.54 10.11 16.12
CA ILE A 334 -12.22 9.13 15.07
C ILE A 334 -13.38 9.02 14.08
N ALA A 335 -14.62 8.84 14.55
CA ALA A 335 -15.78 8.74 13.67
C ALA A 335 -15.94 9.99 12.80
N VAL A 336 -15.81 11.17 13.38
CA VAL A 336 -15.95 12.45 12.67
C VAL A 336 -14.82 12.71 11.71
N MET A 337 -13.55 12.61 12.17
CA MET A 337 -12.38 13.02 11.40
C MET A 337 -11.92 11.99 10.37
N TYR A 338 -12.17 10.70 10.59
CA TYR A 338 -11.70 9.64 9.68
C TYR A 338 -12.79 9.10 8.76
N PHE A 339 -14.07 9.32 9.08
CA PHE A 339 -15.17 8.79 8.27
C PHE A 339 -16.16 9.88 7.83
N ILE A 340 -16.79 10.62 8.75
CA ILE A 340 -17.90 11.53 8.41
C ILE A 340 -17.38 12.71 7.58
N PHE A 341 -16.41 13.47 8.07
CA PHE A 341 -15.90 14.65 7.37
C PHE A 341 -15.25 14.29 6.02
N PRO A 342 -14.38 13.27 5.92
CA PRO A 342 -13.88 12.80 4.63
C PRO A 342 -15.00 12.44 3.65
N ALA A 343 -16.05 11.74 4.11
CA ALA A 343 -17.18 11.35 3.26
C ALA A 343 -17.96 12.56 2.76
N VAL A 344 -18.37 13.45 3.67
CA VAL A 344 -19.22 14.61 3.34
C VAL A 344 -18.46 15.58 2.42
N LEU A 345 -17.23 15.94 2.76
CA LEU A 345 -16.45 16.90 1.98
C LEU A 345 -16.11 16.34 0.59
N SER A 346 -15.55 15.12 0.52
CA SER A 346 -15.19 14.53 -0.76
C SER A 346 -16.40 14.31 -1.67
N LEU A 347 -17.53 13.86 -1.12
CA LEU A 347 -18.77 13.70 -1.89
C LEU A 347 -19.31 15.06 -2.38
N GLY A 348 -19.29 16.07 -1.51
CA GLY A 348 -19.70 17.43 -1.85
C GLY A 348 -18.85 18.00 -3.01
N ILE A 349 -17.54 17.95 -2.89
CA ILE A 349 -16.59 18.41 -3.90
C ILE A 349 -16.78 17.62 -5.21
N ALA A 350 -16.84 16.28 -5.13
CA ALA A 350 -17.04 15.44 -6.31
C ALA A 350 -18.36 15.76 -7.03
N ASN A 351 -19.46 16.01 -6.31
CA ASN A 351 -20.74 16.39 -6.89
C ASN A 351 -20.67 17.76 -7.60
N VAL A 352 -19.98 18.75 -7.01
CA VAL A 352 -19.75 20.05 -7.67
C VAL A 352 -18.93 19.86 -8.96
N MET A 353 -17.87 19.05 -8.92
CA MET A 353 -17.03 18.76 -10.08
C MET A 353 -17.79 17.98 -11.17
N ARG A 354 -18.70 17.08 -10.78
CA ARG A 354 -19.61 16.39 -11.73
C ARG A 354 -20.59 17.38 -12.39
N LYS A 355 -21.20 18.28 -11.62
CA LYS A 355 -22.07 19.35 -12.18
C LYS A 355 -21.33 20.22 -13.19
N LYS A 356 -20.05 20.51 -12.94
CA LYS A 356 -19.17 21.24 -13.88
C LYS A 356 -18.61 20.37 -15.02
N LYS A 357 -18.99 19.10 -15.11
CA LYS A 357 -18.51 18.12 -16.11
C LYS A 357 -16.99 17.87 -16.07
N TRP A 358 -16.31 18.22 -14.99
CA TRP A 358 -14.88 17.91 -14.78
C TRP A 358 -14.69 16.41 -14.50
N ILE A 359 -15.60 15.80 -13.77
CA ILE A 359 -15.70 14.36 -13.57
C ILE A 359 -16.95 13.86 -14.29
N LYS A 360 -16.81 12.84 -15.11
CA LYS A 360 -17.92 12.20 -15.83
C LYS A 360 -18.26 10.85 -15.22
N ASP A 361 -19.46 10.36 -15.48
CA ASP A 361 -19.84 9.01 -15.08
C ASP A 361 -18.95 7.98 -15.79
N GLY A 362 -18.44 7.01 -15.01
CA GLY A 362 -17.48 6.01 -15.47
C GLY A 362 -16.01 6.38 -15.25
N ASP A 363 -15.66 7.64 -14.98
CA ASP A 363 -14.25 8.05 -14.77
C ASP A 363 -13.61 7.37 -13.56
N MET A 364 -14.41 6.98 -12.55
CA MET A 364 -13.97 6.32 -11.32
C MET A 364 -14.37 4.84 -11.26
N LYS A 365 -14.82 4.25 -12.37
CA LYS A 365 -15.25 2.85 -12.39
C LYS A 365 -14.04 1.92 -12.19
N LEU A 366 -14.16 1.03 -11.23
CA LEU A 366 -13.14 0.01 -10.95
C LEU A 366 -13.30 -1.20 -11.87
N ASN A 367 -12.19 -1.81 -12.23
CA ASN A 367 -12.13 -3.06 -12.99
C ASN A 367 -11.74 -4.21 -12.06
N ILE A 368 -12.55 -4.44 -11.03
CA ILE A 368 -12.40 -5.52 -10.04
C ILE A 368 -13.60 -6.46 -10.12
#